data_37679167d64abad4aac0343cfdd7fc0a
#
_entry.id   37679167d64abad4aac0343cfdd7fc0a
#
_cell.length_a   1.000
_cell.length_b   1.000
_cell.length_c   1.000
_cell.angle_alpha   90.00
_cell.angle_beta   90.00
_cell.angle_gamma   90.00
#
_symmetry.space_group_name_H-M   'P 1'
#
loop_
_entity.id
_entity.type
_entity.pdbx_description
1 polymer ?
#
loop_
_entity_poly.entity_id
_entity_poly.type
_entity_poly.pdbx_seq_one_letter_code
_entity_poly.pdbx_strand_id
1 'polypeptide(L)'
;WVLAKIKESFDVLGEDRVDNYMLFSNPHQYGKSLNVRMTPTRVVCNNTLTMSLNGATNNEVKLNHRREFNSDLVKDQMGLAHEKFEQYRDAARFMASKKAKFSDLITFYNEVFPAANTKKKEAKEYADLSTTAKTAFDVLETQPGADMAMGTWWNALNSVTFITDHKLGRSTDARMASAWFGINQTRKLKATNIALEMAEAA
;
A
#
# COMPACT_ATOMS: atom_id res chain seq x y z
N TRP A 1 6.86 -11.60 14.00
CA TRP A 1 7.33 -10.88 12.80
C TRP A 1 8.60 -10.11 13.10
N VAL A 2 9.47 -10.03 12.10
CA VAL A 2 10.67 -9.19 12.13
C VAL A 2 10.64 -8.28 10.93
N LEU A 3 10.90 -6.99 11.13
CA LEU A 3 11.02 -5.98 10.09
C LEU A 3 12.46 -5.49 10.08
N ALA A 4 13.19 -5.78 8.99
CA ALA A 4 14.58 -5.39 8.83
C ALA A 4 14.69 -4.29 7.77
N LYS A 5 15.32 -3.16 8.13
CA LYS A 5 15.58 -2.08 7.18
C LYS A 5 16.69 -2.49 6.21
N ILE A 6 16.44 -2.27 4.92
CA ILE A 6 17.42 -2.44 3.85
C ILE A 6 18.05 -1.08 3.52
N LYS A 7 19.28 -1.08 3.02
CA LYS A 7 19.99 0.17 2.66
C LYS A 7 19.50 0.78 1.33
N GLU A 8 18.20 0.69 1.09
CA GLU A 8 17.57 1.25 -0.09
C GLU A 8 16.48 2.24 0.33
N SER A 9 16.49 3.40 -0.27
CA SER A 9 15.49 4.43 -0.03
C SER A 9 15.38 5.33 -1.25
N PHE A 10 14.25 6.02 -1.39
CA PHE A 10 14.08 7.10 -2.35
C PHE A 10 13.24 8.22 -1.76
N ASP A 11 13.36 9.40 -2.35
CA ASP A 11 12.55 10.56 -2.01
C ASP A 11 11.54 10.84 -3.13
N VAL A 12 10.30 11.13 -2.73
CA VAL A 12 9.25 11.61 -3.60
C VAL A 12 9.22 13.13 -3.46
N LEU A 13 9.30 13.87 -4.57
CA LEU A 13 9.38 15.35 -4.59
C LEU A 13 10.49 15.93 -3.70
N GLY A 14 11.55 15.18 -3.45
CA GLY A 14 12.74 15.63 -2.71
C GLY A 14 12.67 15.57 -1.19
N GLU A 15 11.50 15.38 -0.59
CA GLU A 15 11.32 15.43 0.88
C GLU A 15 10.59 14.21 1.46
N ASP A 16 9.67 13.62 0.72
CA ASP A 16 8.86 12.51 1.18
C ASP A 16 9.60 11.17 1.04
N ARG A 17 10.30 10.78 2.09
CA ARG A 17 11.19 9.63 2.09
C ARG A 17 10.43 8.31 2.23
N VAL A 18 10.81 7.37 1.38
CA VAL A 18 10.38 5.96 1.42
C VAL A 18 11.60 5.07 1.63
N ASP A 19 11.61 4.34 2.73
CA ASP A 19 12.62 3.33 3.05
C ASP A 19 12.13 1.93 2.66
N ASN A 20 13.05 1.07 2.24
CA ASN A 20 12.72 -0.32 1.95
C ASN A 20 12.99 -1.21 3.17
N TYR A 21 12.02 -2.07 3.50
CA TYR A 21 12.11 -3.03 4.59
C TYR A 21 11.85 -4.45 4.09
N MET A 22 12.50 -5.39 4.70
CA MET A 22 12.20 -6.81 4.58
C MET A 22 11.36 -7.24 5.78
N LEU A 23 10.14 -7.69 5.50
CA LEU A 23 9.25 -8.30 6.49
C LEU A 23 9.46 -9.81 6.48
N PHE A 24 9.84 -10.34 7.62
CA PHE A 24 9.97 -11.76 7.88
C PHE A 24 8.87 -12.21 8.82
N SER A 25 8.06 -13.16 8.40
CA SER A 25 6.97 -13.75 9.20
C SER A 25 7.15 -15.25 9.31
N ASN A 26 7.32 -15.74 10.53
CA ASN A 26 7.44 -17.16 10.84
C ASN A 26 6.32 -17.57 11.84
N PRO A 27 5.10 -17.82 11.37
CA PRO A 27 4.03 -18.30 12.25
C PRO A 27 4.23 -19.76 12.61
N HIS A 28 4.31 -20.08 13.90
CA HIS A 28 4.40 -21.47 14.40
C HIS A 28 3.02 -22.15 14.49
N GLN A 29 2.20 -21.99 13.44
CA GLN A 29 0.87 -22.59 13.37
C GLN A 29 0.81 -23.59 12.23
N TYR A 30 0.08 -24.71 12.44
CA TYR A 30 -0.13 -25.72 11.41
C TYR A 30 -0.76 -25.09 10.15
N GLY A 31 -0.25 -25.48 8.98
CA GLY A 31 -0.74 -24.98 7.69
C GLY A 31 -0.29 -23.56 7.32
N LYS A 32 0.49 -22.87 8.14
CA LYS A 32 1.09 -21.57 7.80
C LYS A 32 2.49 -21.77 7.25
N SER A 33 2.90 -20.88 6.35
CA SER A 33 4.24 -20.86 5.75
C SER A 33 5.07 -19.75 6.36
N LEU A 34 6.38 -19.90 6.37
CA LEU A 34 7.31 -18.82 6.54
C LEU A 34 7.19 -17.89 5.32
N ASN A 35 7.08 -16.58 5.56
CA ASN A 35 6.97 -15.59 4.51
C ASN A 35 8.09 -14.56 4.64
N VAL A 36 8.75 -14.27 3.52
CA VAL A 36 9.70 -13.17 3.37
C VAL A 36 9.16 -12.25 2.29
N ARG A 37 9.03 -10.95 2.58
CA ARG A 37 8.56 -9.98 1.60
C ARG A 37 9.25 -8.62 1.77
N MET A 38 9.37 -7.90 0.68
CA MET A 38 9.77 -6.51 0.70
C MET A 38 8.55 -5.61 0.91
N THR A 39 8.70 -4.60 1.75
CA THR A 39 7.66 -3.61 2.01
C THR A 39 8.28 -2.21 2.06
N PRO A 40 8.06 -1.38 1.05
CA PRO A 40 8.38 0.03 1.15
C PRO A 40 7.57 0.65 2.28
N THR A 41 8.19 1.53 3.03
CA THR A 41 7.55 2.21 4.15
C THR A 41 7.82 3.70 4.06
N ARG A 42 6.78 4.49 4.01
CA ARG A 42 6.88 5.94 4.02
C ARG A 42 7.28 6.41 5.41
N VAL A 43 8.41 7.09 5.53
CA VAL A 43 9.06 7.37 6.83
C VAL A 43 8.22 8.31 7.70
N VAL A 44 7.62 9.34 7.13
CA VAL A 44 6.88 10.38 7.87
C VAL A 44 5.66 9.86 8.62
N CYS A 45 5.04 8.76 8.16
CA CYS A 45 3.81 8.22 8.74
C CYS A 45 3.89 6.72 9.07
N ASN A 46 5.03 6.08 8.81
CA ASN A 46 5.20 4.62 8.93
C ASN A 46 4.15 3.80 8.16
N ASN A 47 3.57 4.36 7.10
CA ASN A 47 2.65 3.63 6.23
C ASN A 47 3.41 2.55 5.46
N THR A 48 2.95 1.31 5.57
CA THR A 48 3.48 0.21 4.76
C THR A 48 2.84 0.26 3.37
N LEU A 49 3.66 0.38 2.35
CA LEU A 49 3.24 0.45 0.97
C LEU A 49 3.23 -0.95 0.36
N THR A 50 2.45 -1.15 -0.68
CA THR A 50 2.36 -2.46 -1.31
C THR A 50 2.95 -2.40 -2.71
N MET A 51 4.02 -3.17 -2.93
CA MET A 51 4.72 -3.22 -4.21
C MET A 51 4.08 -4.25 -5.14
N SER A 52 2.95 -3.96 -5.74
CA SER A 52 2.47 -4.75 -6.86
C SER A 52 1.99 -3.80 -7.95
N LEU A 53 2.82 -3.63 -8.93
CA LEU A 53 2.47 -2.95 -10.17
C LEU A 53 2.11 -4.04 -11.18
N ASN A 54 0.90 -3.97 -11.72
CA ASN A 54 0.39 -4.83 -12.81
C ASN A 54 0.58 -6.33 -12.59
N GLY A 55 -0.32 -6.93 -11.87
CA GLY A 55 -0.65 -8.34 -11.92
C GLY A 55 0.49 -9.33 -11.77
N ALA A 56 0.44 -10.13 -10.73
CA ALA A 56 1.07 -11.43 -10.66
C ALA A 56 2.61 -11.48 -10.68
N THR A 57 3.22 -11.03 -9.61
CA THR A 57 4.32 -11.81 -9.03
C THR A 57 4.47 -11.41 -7.57
N ASN A 58 4.39 -12.40 -6.73
CA ASN A 58 4.49 -12.26 -5.30
C ASN A 58 5.83 -11.62 -4.94
N ASN A 59 5.81 -10.42 -4.39
CA ASN A 59 6.96 -9.87 -3.65
C ASN A 59 7.19 -10.66 -2.34
N GLU A 60 6.74 -11.89 -2.33
CA GLU A 60 6.66 -12.75 -1.18
C GLU A 60 7.23 -14.12 -1.52
N VAL A 61 8.22 -14.54 -0.77
CA VAL A 61 8.70 -15.92 -0.76
C VAL A 61 7.95 -16.70 0.32
N LYS A 62 7.22 -17.73 -0.09
CA LYS A 62 6.56 -18.65 0.83
C LYS A 62 7.38 -19.93 0.95
N LEU A 63 7.90 -20.19 2.14
CA LEU A 63 8.66 -21.38 2.43
C LEU A 63 7.85 -22.30 3.37
N ASN A 64 7.66 -23.55 2.94
CA ASN A 64 7.01 -24.55 3.77
C ASN A 64 7.98 -24.97 4.89
N HIS A 65 7.52 -25.00 6.14
CA HIS A 65 8.32 -25.48 7.29
C HIS A 65 8.84 -26.93 7.18
N ARG A 66 8.31 -27.72 6.25
CA ARG A 66 8.75 -29.11 6.00
C ARG A 66 9.89 -29.23 5.00
N ARG A 67 10.31 -28.14 4.37
CA ARG A 67 11.43 -28.09 3.42
C ARG A 67 12.62 -27.41 4.07
N GLU A 68 13.82 -27.84 3.69
CA GLU A 68 15.04 -27.14 4.05
C GLU A 68 14.98 -25.69 3.57
N PHE A 69 15.56 -24.81 4.36
CA PHE A 69 15.67 -23.38 4.01
C PHE A 69 16.66 -23.23 2.84
N ASN A 70 16.17 -22.72 1.73
CA ASN A 70 17.01 -22.44 0.56
C ASN A 70 17.33 -20.94 0.51
N SER A 71 18.57 -20.59 0.87
CA SER A 71 19.06 -19.22 0.88
C SER A 71 19.14 -18.58 -0.51
N ASP A 72 19.40 -19.39 -1.54
CA ASP A 72 19.58 -18.88 -2.90
C ASP A 72 18.22 -18.48 -3.50
N LEU A 73 17.17 -19.25 -3.23
CA LEU A 73 15.81 -18.85 -3.58
C LEU A 73 15.42 -17.50 -2.94
N VAL A 74 15.85 -17.24 -1.71
CA VAL A 74 15.59 -15.96 -1.04
C VAL A 74 16.41 -14.86 -1.70
N LYS A 75 17.67 -15.09 -2.05
CA LYS A 75 18.53 -14.11 -2.75
C LYS A 75 17.99 -13.74 -4.12
N ASP A 76 17.56 -14.72 -4.91
CA ASP A 76 16.97 -14.51 -6.24
C ASP A 76 15.71 -13.64 -6.14
N GLN A 77 14.85 -13.93 -5.16
CA GLN A 77 13.65 -13.13 -4.91
C GLN A 77 13.98 -11.72 -4.38
N MET A 78 15.08 -11.54 -3.65
CA MET A 78 15.58 -10.21 -3.24
C MET A 78 16.07 -9.41 -4.44
N GLY A 79 16.72 -10.02 -5.43
CA GLY A 79 17.10 -9.35 -6.69
C GLY A 79 15.89 -8.82 -7.44
N LEU A 80 14.87 -9.66 -7.62
CA LEU A 80 13.59 -9.24 -8.22
C LEU A 80 12.88 -8.15 -7.41
N ALA A 81 13.02 -8.16 -6.09
CA ALA A 81 12.41 -7.15 -5.22
C ALA A 81 13.11 -5.78 -5.35
N HIS A 82 14.40 -5.74 -5.64
CA HIS A 82 15.11 -4.51 -5.95
C HIS A 82 14.54 -3.83 -7.22
N GLU A 83 14.41 -4.58 -8.32
CA GLU A 83 13.82 -4.04 -9.55
C GLU A 83 12.40 -3.49 -9.33
N LYS A 84 11.59 -4.19 -8.52
CA LYS A 84 10.25 -3.73 -8.16
C LYS A 84 10.26 -2.49 -7.28
N PHE A 85 11.24 -2.34 -6.41
CA PHE A 85 11.38 -1.15 -5.59
C PHE A 85 11.70 0.08 -6.46
N GLU A 86 12.53 -0.08 -7.47
CA GLU A 86 12.82 0.95 -8.46
C GLU A 86 11.57 1.32 -9.30
N GLN A 87 10.82 0.32 -9.78
CA GLN A 87 9.55 0.53 -10.48
C GLN A 87 8.54 1.25 -9.58
N TYR A 88 8.48 0.89 -8.30
CA TYR A 88 7.61 1.55 -7.34
C TYR A 88 8.01 3.01 -7.09
N ARG A 89 9.31 3.31 -7.02
CA ARG A 89 9.84 4.68 -6.96
C ARG A 89 9.33 5.52 -8.13
N ASP A 90 9.44 5.00 -9.33
CA ASP A 90 9.05 5.72 -10.54
C ASP A 90 7.54 5.96 -10.58
N ALA A 91 6.75 4.96 -10.19
CA ALA A 91 5.30 5.07 -10.05
C ALA A 91 4.90 6.09 -8.96
N ALA A 92 5.57 6.10 -7.81
CA ALA A 92 5.31 7.06 -6.73
C ALA A 92 5.58 8.50 -7.17
N ARG A 93 6.71 8.72 -7.85
CA ARG A 93 7.08 10.03 -8.43
C ARG A 93 6.10 10.47 -9.51
N PHE A 94 5.69 9.55 -10.36
CA PHE A 94 4.68 9.83 -11.38
C PHE A 94 3.36 10.25 -10.74
N MET A 95 2.81 9.50 -9.78
CA MET A 95 1.60 9.87 -9.05
C MET A 95 1.72 11.21 -8.32
N ALA A 96 2.91 11.52 -7.78
CA ALA A 96 3.17 12.79 -7.11
C ALA A 96 3.22 13.98 -8.07
N SER A 97 3.55 13.76 -9.35
CA SER A 97 3.55 14.79 -10.38
C SER A 97 2.16 15.12 -10.95
N LYS A 98 1.15 14.29 -10.65
CA LYS A 98 -0.20 14.37 -11.22
C LYS A 98 -1.21 14.84 -10.18
N LYS A 99 -1.95 15.91 -10.51
CA LYS A 99 -3.02 16.44 -9.65
C LYS A 99 -4.29 15.60 -9.76
N ALA A 100 -4.90 15.31 -8.63
CA ALA A 100 -6.19 14.62 -8.54
C ALA A 100 -7.33 15.64 -8.47
N LYS A 101 -8.31 15.52 -9.37
CA LYS A 101 -9.52 16.35 -9.35
C LYS A 101 -10.51 15.81 -8.29
N PHE A 102 -11.34 16.67 -7.75
CA PHE A 102 -12.31 16.29 -6.73
C PHE A 102 -13.25 15.16 -7.19
N SER A 103 -13.79 15.24 -8.42
CA SER A 103 -14.64 14.19 -9.00
C SER A 103 -13.96 12.84 -9.05
N ASP A 104 -12.68 12.84 -9.44
CA ASP A 104 -11.91 11.62 -9.61
C ASP A 104 -11.54 11.00 -8.25
N LEU A 105 -11.31 11.85 -7.23
CA LEU A 105 -11.15 11.40 -5.84
C LEU A 105 -12.42 10.71 -5.30
N ILE A 106 -13.60 11.22 -5.60
CA ILE A 106 -14.87 10.58 -5.22
C ILE A 106 -14.96 9.18 -5.83
N THR A 107 -14.66 9.05 -7.12
CA THR A 107 -14.64 7.76 -7.83
C THR A 107 -13.59 6.83 -7.22
N PHE A 108 -12.38 7.29 -7.01
CA PHE A 108 -11.28 6.55 -6.40
C PHE A 108 -11.66 5.95 -5.04
N TYR A 109 -12.14 6.78 -4.11
CA TYR A 109 -12.49 6.30 -2.77
C TYR A 109 -13.70 5.36 -2.77
N ASN A 110 -14.67 5.60 -3.66
CA ASN A 110 -15.81 4.69 -3.82
C ASN A 110 -15.39 3.31 -4.35
N GLU A 111 -14.44 3.26 -5.26
CA GLU A 111 -13.93 1.99 -5.78
C GLU A 111 -13.09 1.23 -4.76
N VAL A 112 -12.24 1.93 -3.99
CA VAL A 112 -11.40 1.31 -2.96
C VAL A 112 -12.23 0.81 -1.78
N PHE A 113 -13.24 1.57 -1.36
CA PHE A 113 -14.10 1.29 -0.20
C PHE A 113 -15.59 1.34 -0.58
N PRO A 114 -16.07 0.41 -1.41
CA PRO A 114 -17.47 0.42 -1.82
C PRO A 114 -18.42 0.23 -0.63
N ALA A 115 -19.61 0.82 -0.70
CA ALA A 115 -20.65 0.60 0.29
C ALA A 115 -21.20 -0.84 0.18
N ALA A 116 -21.43 -1.50 1.33
CA ALA A 116 -21.76 -2.92 1.40
C ALA A 116 -23.10 -3.33 0.71
N ASN A 117 -24.06 -2.39 0.55
CA ASN A 117 -25.43 -2.69 0.13
C ASN A 117 -25.84 -1.99 -1.18
N THR A 118 -24.95 -1.40 -1.91
CA THR A 118 -25.28 -0.77 -3.18
C THR A 118 -24.87 -1.67 -4.34
N LYS A 119 -25.86 -2.18 -5.11
CA LYS A 119 -25.63 -2.52 -6.51
C LYS A 119 -24.88 -1.34 -7.12
N LYS A 120 -23.59 -1.50 -7.43
CA LYS A 120 -22.65 -0.53 -8.02
C LYS A 120 -23.28 0.84 -8.31
N LYS A 121 -23.58 1.62 -7.28
CA LYS A 121 -24.02 2.99 -7.45
C LYS A 121 -22.75 3.82 -7.57
N GLU A 122 -22.54 4.39 -8.71
CA GLU A 122 -21.46 5.37 -8.89
C GLU A 122 -21.69 6.50 -7.89
N ALA A 123 -20.75 6.67 -6.95
CA ALA A 123 -20.78 7.83 -6.10
C ALA A 123 -20.44 9.06 -6.97
N LYS A 124 -21.30 10.07 -6.92
CA LYS A 124 -21.12 11.32 -7.66
C LYS A 124 -20.64 12.46 -6.77
N GLU A 125 -20.86 12.32 -5.49
CA GLU A 125 -20.51 13.35 -4.50
C GLU A 125 -20.05 12.71 -3.18
N TYR A 126 -19.42 13.49 -2.32
CA TYR A 126 -18.92 13.03 -1.01
C TYR A 126 -20.00 12.36 -0.16
N ALA A 127 -21.25 12.85 -0.22
CA ALA A 127 -22.37 12.29 0.54
C ALA A 127 -22.63 10.81 0.23
N ASP A 128 -22.39 10.38 -1.01
CA ASP A 128 -22.61 9.01 -1.49
C ASP A 128 -21.55 8.00 -1.00
N LEU A 129 -20.41 8.48 -0.53
CA LEU A 129 -19.31 7.63 -0.10
C LEU A 129 -19.67 6.81 1.14
N SER A 130 -19.13 5.58 1.23
CA SER A 130 -19.19 4.79 2.45
C SER A 130 -18.47 5.49 3.61
N THR A 131 -18.80 5.13 4.85
CA THR A 131 -18.15 5.69 6.05
C THR A 131 -16.62 5.53 5.99
N THR A 132 -16.12 4.39 5.53
CA THR A 132 -14.67 4.16 5.39
C THR A 132 -14.06 5.02 4.29
N ALA A 133 -14.76 5.19 3.16
CA ALA A 133 -14.33 6.06 2.07
C ALA A 133 -14.27 7.52 2.52
N LYS A 134 -15.27 8.00 3.28
CA LYS A 134 -15.27 9.33 3.91
C LYS A 134 -14.08 9.51 4.85
N THR A 135 -13.83 8.53 5.72
CA THR A 135 -12.65 8.59 6.61
C THR A 135 -11.34 8.70 5.84
N ALA A 136 -11.18 8.00 4.71
CA ALA A 136 -9.99 8.11 3.87
C ALA A 136 -9.89 9.48 3.18
N PHE A 137 -11.00 10.00 2.72
CA PHE A 137 -11.09 11.33 2.12
C PHE A 137 -10.76 12.44 3.13
N ASP A 138 -11.33 12.37 4.35
CA ASP A 138 -11.17 13.39 5.40
C ASP A 138 -9.73 13.51 5.92
N VAL A 139 -8.91 12.45 5.79
CA VAL A 139 -7.50 12.51 6.19
C VAL A 139 -6.55 12.98 5.09
N LEU A 140 -7.05 13.29 3.90
CA LEU A 140 -6.25 13.74 2.76
C LEU A 140 -5.32 14.91 3.09
N GLU A 141 -5.82 15.87 3.85
CA GLU A 141 -5.09 17.10 4.20
C GLU A 141 -4.44 17.02 5.58
N THR A 142 -4.81 16.01 6.42
CA THR A 142 -4.41 15.95 7.82
C THR A 142 -3.51 14.77 8.17
N GLN A 143 -3.33 13.82 7.27
CA GLN A 143 -2.39 12.72 7.48
C GLN A 143 -0.95 13.24 7.56
N PRO A 144 -0.06 12.57 8.31
CA PRO A 144 1.34 12.98 8.37
C PRO A 144 1.97 13.07 6.98
N GLY A 145 2.60 14.21 6.67
CA GLY A 145 3.24 14.49 5.37
C GLY A 145 2.26 14.74 4.22
N ALA A 146 1.01 15.13 4.51
CA ALA A 146 0.04 15.50 3.48
C ALA A 146 0.49 16.71 2.66
N ASP A 147 1.15 17.68 3.32
CA ASP A 147 1.70 18.90 2.76
C ASP A 147 2.77 18.67 1.69
N MET A 148 3.57 17.60 1.81
CA MET A 148 4.66 17.27 0.89
C MET A 148 4.18 16.97 -0.54
N ALA A 149 2.96 16.48 -0.70
CA ALA A 149 2.41 16.13 -2.02
C ALA A 149 0.92 16.45 -2.15
N MET A 150 0.47 17.56 -1.53
CA MET A 150 -0.94 17.92 -1.44
C MET A 150 -1.64 18.00 -2.80
N GLY A 151 -2.83 17.40 -2.86
CA GLY A 151 -3.68 17.38 -4.05
C GLY A 151 -3.18 16.53 -5.20
N THR A 152 -2.24 15.60 -4.95
CA THR A 152 -1.75 14.65 -5.95
C THR A 152 -2.32 13.27 -5.74
N TRP A 153 -2.19 12.39 -6.76
CA TRP A 153 -2.56 10.98 -6.65
C TRP A 153 -1.71 10.22 -5.61
N TRP A 154 -0.45 10.64 -5.41
CA TRP A 154 0.38 10.12 -4.33
C TRP A 154 -0.21 10.43 -2.94
N ASN A 155 -0.71 11.66 -2.74
CA ASN A 155 -1.38 12.03 -1.49
C ASN A 155 -2.68 11.23 -1.28
N ALA A 156 -3.48 11.03 -2.34
CA ALA A 156 -4.69 10.22 -2.28
C ALA A 156 -4.40 8.76 -1.93
N LEU A 157 -3.38 8.15 -2.53
CA LEU A 157 -2.93 6.80 -2.17
C LEU A 157 -2.49 6.72 -0.71
N ASN A 158 -1.73 7.71 -0.24
CA ASN A 158 -1.24 7.73 1.15
C ASN A 158 -2.37 7.86 2.18
N SER A 159 -3.47 8.53 1.87
CA SER A 159 -4.64 8.57 2.77
C SER A 159 -5.26 7.17 2.96
N VAL A 160 -5.32 6.37 1.90
CA VAL A 160 -5.77 4.97 1.97
C VAL A 160 -4.80 4.13 2.81
N THR A 161 -3.49 4.25 2.56
CA THR A 161 -2.49 3.50 3.33
C THR A 161 -2.51 3.89 4.80
N PHE A 162 -2.67 5.17 5.10
CA PHE A 162 -2.77 5.68 6.48
C PHE A 162 -3.96 5.08 7.23
N ILE A 163 -5.16 5.10 6.67
CA ILE A 163 -6.31 4.54 7.39
C ILE A 163 -6.24 3.01 7.51
N THR A 164 -5.72 2.32 6.50
CA THR A 164 -5.57 0.85 6.53
C THR A 164 -4.55 0.38 7.55
N ASP A 165 -3.48 1.13 7.77
CA ASP A 165 -2.40 0.76 8.67
C ASP A 165 -2.63 1.27 10.11
N HIS A 166 -3.33 2.41 10.27
CA HIS A 166 -3.46 3.06 11.59
C HIS A 166 -4.87 3.10 12.17
N LYS A 167 -5.92 3.02 11.33
CA LYS A 167 -7.31 3.19 11.79
C LYS A 167 -8.18 1.95 11.65
N LEU A 168 -8.01 1.14 10.59
CA LEU A 168 -8.89 0.02 10.29
C LEU A 168 -8.43 -1.28 10.99
N GLY A 169 -9.05 -1.64 12.10
CA GLY A 169 -8.82 -2.88 12.85
C GLY A 169 -9.06 -2.72 14.34
N ARG A 170 -9.43 -3.82 14.99
CA ARG A 170 -9.83 -3.84 16.41
C ARG A 170 -8.65 -3.74 17.38
N SER A 171 -7.47 -4.19 16.97
CA SER A 171 -6.24 -4.16 17.78
C SER A 171 -5.04 -3.87 16.88
N THR A 172 -3.89 -3.52 17.48
CA THR A 172 -2.64 -3.29 16.72
C THR A 172 -2.22 -4.53 15.93
N ASP A 173 -2.25 -5.71 16.55
CA ASP A 173 -1.87 -6.97 15.89
C ASP A 173 -2.82 -7.30 14.74
N ALA A 174 -4.13 -7.11 14.92
CA ALA A 174 -5.12 -7.34 13.87
C ALA A 174 -4.94 -6.36 12.70
N ARG A 175 -4.59 -5.09 12.97
CA ARG A 175 -4.27 -4.10 11.93
C ARG A 175 -3.04 -4.50 11.14
N MET A 176 -1.93 -4.81 11.83
CA MET A 176 -0.67 -5.25 11.20
C MET A 176 -0.89 -6.51 10.34
N ALA A 177 -1.56 -7.52 10.87
CA ALA A 177 -1.88 -8.73 10.13
C ALA A 177 -2.73 -8.43 8.89
N SER A 178 -3.74 -7.56 9.00
CA SER A 178 -4.59 -7.16 7.88
C SER A 178 -3.86 -6.31 6.85
N ALA A 179 -2.99 -5.39 7.30
CA ALA A 179 -2.20 -4.50 6.45
C ALA A 179 -1.15 -5.26 5.61
N TRP A 180 -0.62 -6.37 6.14
CA TRP A 180 0.42 -7.13 5.48
C TRP A 180 -0.08 -8.39 4.75
N PHE A 181 -1.12 -9.05 5.25
CA PHE A 181 -1.55 -10.36 4.76
C PHE A 181 -3.06 -10.50 4.54
N GLY A 182 -3.84 -9.46 4.83
CA GLY A 182 -5.31 -9.51 4.82
C GLY A 182 -5.97 -8.51 3.89
N ILE A 183 -7.22 -8.20 4.20
CA ILE A 183 -8.08 -7.33 3.39
C ILE A 183 -7.49 -5.93 3.17
N ASN A 184 -6.79 -5.37 4.15
CA ASN A 184 -6.18 -4.04 4.02
C ASN A 184 -5.01 -4.05 3.04
N GLN A 185 -4.24 -5.14 2.93
CA GLN A 185 -3.26 -5.31 1.86
C GLN A 185 -3.93 -5.27 0.49
N THR A 186 -5.00 -6.02 0.30
CA THR A 186 -5.75 -6.04 -0.97
C THR A 186 -6.30 -4.66 -1.32
N ARG A 187 -6.79 -3.90 -0.34
CA ARG A 187 -7.25 -2.52 -0.52
C ARG A 187 -6.13 -1.58 -0.95
N LYS A 188 -4.94 -1.69 -0.35
CA LYS A 188 -3.76 -0.90 -0.75
C LYS A 188 -3.32 -1.22 -2.18
N LEU A 189 -3.29 -2.50 -2.56
CA LEU A 189 -3.01 -2.92 -3.93
C LEU A 189 -4.00 -2.31 -4.92
N LYS A 190 -5.29 -2.44 -4.63
CA LYS A 190 -6.35 -1.87 -5.46
C LYS A 190 -6.21 -0.36 -5.57
N ALA A 191 -5.96 0.33 -4.46
CA ALA A 191 -5.77 1.78 -4.44
C ALA A 191 -4.56 2.20 -5.29
N THR A 192 -3.45 1.47 -5.22
CA THR A 192 -2.25 1.75 -6.04
C THR A 192 -2.56 1.65 -7.53
N ASN A 193 -3.24 0.59 -7.96
CA ASN A 193 -3.58 0.39 -9.37
C ASN A 193 -4.54 1.48 -9.89
N ILE A 194 -5.61 1.77 -9.15
CA ILE A 194 -6.58 2.80 -9.55
C ILE A 194 -5.91 4.20 -9.57
N ALA A 195 -5.09 4.53 -8.57
CA ALA A 195 -4.40 5.81 -8.53
C ALA A 195 -3.44 5.99 -9.72
N LEU A 196 -2.76 4.93 -10.15
CA LEU A 196 -1.91 4.95 -11.35
C LEU A 196 -2.74 5.15 -12.62
N GLU A 197 -3.79 4.36 -12.82
CA GLU A 197 -4.69 4.48 -13.99
C GLU A 197 -5.29 5.89 -14.10
N MET A 198 -5.75 6.46 -12.98
CA MET A 198 -6.30 7.81 -12.95
C MET A 198 -5.21 8.89 -13.15
N ALA A 199 -3.99 8.66 -12.66
CA ALA A 199 -2.86 9.55 -12.90
C ALA A 199 -2.42 9.55 -14.37
N GLU A 200 -2.53 8.41 -15.07
CA GLU A 200 -2.27 8.29 -16.51
C GLU A 200 -3.32 9.03 -17.35
N ALA A 201 -4.56 9.07 -16.88
CA ALA A 201 -5.67 9.75 -17.55
C ALA A 201 -5.71 11.28 -17.27
N ALA A 202 -4.92 11.77 -16.31
CA ALA A 202 -4.87 13.18 -15.88
C ALA A 202 -3.76 13.95 -16.62
#